data_9f2c53abbb5fb72886493f758c27d96b
#
_entry.id   9f2c53abbb5fb72886493f758c27d96b
#
_cell.length_a   1.000
_cell.length_b   1.000
_cell.length_c   1.000
_cell.angle_alpha   90.00
_cell.angle_beta   90.00
_cell.angle_gamma   90.00
#
_symmetry.space_group_name_H-M   'P 1'
#
loop_
_entity.id
_entity.type
_entity.pdbx_description
1 polymer ?
#
loop_
_entity_poly.entity_id
_entity_poly.type
_entity_poly.pdbx_seq_one_letter_code
_entity_poly.pdbx_strand_id
1 'polypeptide(L)'
;MKIIAVVFCLMLNAGCSDNDDLTEEPPGPVHNENISIGSGNPELILAWKENTGYTVTIAGWGQKYIPVDEAIVCLEVFPVGVQSSKWYRAAYQEAEKQNDRLVCKARIITDSGSDFEVTDIYTVAENEDRLRLSRVVDVMKASGKDHAFNSYFMVRNEVQQAITGCEYFIPSLIYKDESNLSESSIGADFTHDWILAREERMGLPLAMFRNKSSEVSVALADYNLNPVTFKEEVGMDHLVNADMHFGSLGFYLASQSPALVYCFPGSEGEHTYADGGGSRERRWARRSHPVRVGVEHAYMLELQFKKEAAFPKALEEHWKATFNLYNPEVLEVDNEDVMNYSLEVLDHYWLKDNDAPGFPFSVHLPSGEVNEISYSMGFVGMQIPCAYYLYRKGLETNNSIYTDKGEQILDFWA
;
A
#
# COMPACT_ATOMS: atom_id res chain seq x y z
N MET A 1 -5.40 -23.59 0.74
CA MET A 1 -6.20 -23.66 1.97
C MET A 1 -7.61 -23.22 1.62
N LYS A 2 -8.64 -24.07 1.77
CA LYS A 2 -10.00 -23.76 1.29
C LYS A 2 -10.68 -22.83 2.29
N ILE A 3 -11.03 -21.65 1.87
CA ILE A 3 -11.88 -20.71 2.63
C ILE A 3 -13.32 -21.20 2.47
N ILE A 4 -13.95 -21.54 3.60
CA ILE A 4 -15.36 -21.91 3.65
C ILE A 4 -16.16 -20.62 3.77
N ALA A 5 -16.86 -20.27 2.70
CA ALA A 5 -17.89 -19.24 2.72
C ALA A 5 -19.14 -19.84 3.41
N VAL A 6 -19.50 -19.32 4.56
CA VAL A 6 -20.77 -19.64 5.22
C VAL A 6 -21.83 -18.66 4.75
N VAL A 7 -22.68 -19.12 3.83
CA VAL A 7 -23.89 -18.40 3.42
C VAL A 7 -25.01 -18.79 4.37
N PHE A 8 -25.53 -17.83 5.13
CA PHE A 8 -26.75 -18.01 5.91
C PHE A 8 -27.97 -17.65 5.07
N CYS A 9 -28.75 -18.66 4.67
CA CYS A 9 -30.09 -18.48 4.13
C CYS A 9 -31.09 -18.28 5.26
N LEU A 10 -31.71 -17.10 5.34
CA LEU A 10 -32.92 -16.87 6.15
C LEU A 10 -34.16 -17.17 5.31
N MET A 11 -34.89 -18.20 5.70
CA MET A 11 -36.24 -18.47 5.15
C MET A 11 -37.28 -17.57 5.83
N LEU A 12 -37.96 -16.78 5.04
CA LEU A 12 -39.16 -16.05 5.45
C LEU A 12 -40.41 -16.94 5.24
N ASN A 13 -41.10 -17.22 6.36
CA ASN A 13 -42.44 -17.80 6.32
C ASN A 13 -43.46 -16.65 6.14
N ALA A 14 -44.18 -16.68 5.03
CA ALA A 14 -45.32 -15.81 4.81
C ALA A 14 -46.60 -16.46 5.39
N GLY A 15 -47.13 -15.87 6.42
CA GLY A 15 -48.49 -16.16 6.91
C GLY A 15 -49.38 -14.96 6.62
N CYS A 16 -50.37 -15.13 5.76
CA CYS A 16 -51.44 -14.13 5.58
C CYS A 16 -52.42 -14.21 6.76
N SER A 17 -52.69 -13.06 7.36
CA SER A 17 -53.96 -12.80 8.07
C SER A 17 -54.31 -11.31 7.95
N ASP A 18 -55.41 -11.05 7.27
CA ASP A 18 -56.05 -9.72 7.20
C ASP A 18 -56.47 -9.28 8.60
N ASN A 19 -56.01 -8.12 9.03
CA ASN A 19 -56.67 -7.23 9.99
C ASN A 19 -56.19 -5.81 9.76
N ASP A 20 -57.14 -4.94 9.37
CA ASP A 20 -56.99 -3.49 9.37
C ASP A 20 -56.70 -3.02 10.80
N ASP A 21 -55.44 -2.64 11.07
CA ASP A 21 -55.10 -1.84 12.24
C ASP A 21 -54.04 -0.82 11.84
N LEU A 22 -54.22 0.39 12.31
CA LEU A 22 -53.43 1.57 12.09
C LEU A 22 -51.91 1.20 12.13
N THR A 23 -51.27 1.24 11.00
CA THR A 23 -49.82 1.03 10.92
C THR A 23 -49.11 2.17 11.62
N GLU A 24 -48.76 1.98 12.87
CA GLU A 24 -47.60 2.67 13.43
C GLU A 24 -46.41 2.30 12.54
N GLU A 25 -45.81 3.30 11.91
CA GLU A 25 -44.49 3.08 11.26
C GLU A 25 -43.59 2.40 12.27
N PRO A 26 -42.89 1.32 11.87
CA PRO A 26 -41.97 0.68 12.78
C PRO A 26 -40.99 1.74 13.29
N PRO A 27 -40.71 1.78 14.62
CA PRO A 27 -39.80 2.76 15.18
C PRO A 27 -38.50 2.70 14.35
N GLY A 28 -38.07 3.86 13.86
CA GLY A 28 -36.84 3.98 13.11
C GLY A 28 -35.69 3.34 13.89
N PRO A 29 -34.61 2.89 13.23
CA PRO A 29 -33.50 2.21 13.88
C PRO A 29 -33.04 3.05 15.08
N VAL A 30 -33.00 2.43 16.27
CA VAL A 30 -32.49 3.06 17.48
C VAL A 30 -30.98 3.22 17.29
N HIS A 31 -30.52 4.44 17.00
CA HIS A 31 -29.13 4.75 16.92
C HIS A 31 -28.52 4.88 18.31
N ASN A 32 -27.48 4.11 18.60
CA ASN A 32 -26.68 4.32 19.81
C ASN A 32 -25.86 5.61 19.64
N GLU A 33 -25.91 6.52 20.61
CA GLU A 33 -25.19 7.80 20.52
C GLU A 33 -23.68 7.62 20.31
N ASN A 34 -23.07 6.64 21.01
CA ASN A 34 -21.67 6.30 20.86
C ASN A 34 -21.45 4.78 20.93
N ILE A 35 -20.62 4.26 20.04
CA ILE A 35 -20.20 2.85 20.01
C ILE A 35 -18.68 2.82 19.98
N SER A 36 -18.05 2.00 20.82
CA SER A 36 -16.60 1.84 20.74
C SER A 36 -16.15 0.37 20.86
N ILE A 37 -14.98 0.10 20.28
CA ILE A 37 -14.20 -1.14 20.45
C ILE A 37 -12.75 -0.81 20.79
N GLY A 38 -12.11 -1.69 21.56
CA GLY A 38 -10.77 -1.44 22.11
C GLY A 38 -10.84 -0.63 23.40
N SER A 39 -9.70 -0.37 24.00
CA SER A 39 -9.60 0.35 25.28
C SER A 39 -8.32 1.20 25.30
N GLY A 40 -8.40 2.37 24.69
CA GLY A 40 -7.38 3.41 24.78
C GLY A 40 -6.19 3.32 23.83
N ASN A 41 -5.75 2.11 23.41
CA ASN A 41 -4.60 2.03 22.50
C ASN A 41 -4.56 0.70 21.69
N PRO A 42 -5.16 0.67 20.48
CA PRO A 42 -6.05 1.69 19.95
C PRO A 42 -7.49 1.56 20.48
N GLU A 43 -8.25 2.62 20.30
CA GLU A 43 -9.69 2.63 20.50
C GLU A 43 -10.34 3.21 19.24
N LEU A 44 -11.35 2.53 18.70
CA LEU A 44 -12.22 3.04 17.65
C LEU A 44 -13.52 3.51 18.26
N ILE A 45 -13.89 4.75 17.99
CA ILE A 45 -15.08 5.41 18.52
C ILE A 45 -15.94 5.86 17.35
N LEU A 46 -17.19 5.44 17.37
CA LEU A 46 -18.25 5.95 16.49
C LEU A 46 -19.16 6.86 17.28
N ALA A 47 -19.41 8.05 16.78
CA ALA A 47 -20.34 9.01 17.35
C ALA A 47 -21.45 9.34 16.35
N TRP A 48 -22.70 9.12 16.73
CA TRP A 48 -23.85 9.46 15.89
C TRP A 48 -24.03 10.97 15.77
N LYS A 49 -24.14 11.45 14.54
CA LYS A 49 -24.52 12.82 14.23
C LYS A 49 -25.82 12.81 13.41
N GLU A 50 -26.82 13.50 13.89
CA GLU A 50 -28.09 13.66 13.16
C GLU A 50 -27.89 14.20 11.75
N ASN A 51 -28.57 13.65 10.76
CA ASN A 51 -28.46 13.94 9.32
C ASN A 51 -27.11 13.62 8.65
N THR A 52 -26.14 13.08 9.39
CA THR A 52 -24.82 12.71 8.83
C THR A 52 -24.58 11.20 8.93
N GLY A 53 -24.89 10.60 10.07
CA GLY A 53 -24.56 9.23 10.41
C GLY A 53 -23.42 9.15 11.43
N TYR A 54 -22.78 7.99 11.56
CA TYR A 54 -21.68 7.78 12.49
C TYR A 54 -20.37 8.38 11.96
N THR A 55 -19.83 9.32 12.70
CA THR A 55 -18.47 9.82 12.50
C THR A 55 -17.48 8.91 13.21
N VAL A 56 -16.29 8.78 12.65
CA VAL A 56 -15.23 7.86 13.11
C VAL A 56 -14.10 8.63 13.77
N THR A 57 -13.66 8.17 14.93
CA THR A 57 -12.41 8.60 15.57
C THR A 57 -11.62 7.37 15.96
N ILE A 58 -10.34 7.35 15.61
CA ILE A 58 -9.40 6.30 15.99
C ILE A 58 -8.40 6.93 16.97
N ALA A 59 -8.36 6.42 18.19
CA ALA A 59 -7.44 6.92 19.22
C ALA A 59 -6.27 5.96 19.42
N GLY A 60 -5.07 6.51 19.57
CA GLY A 60 -3.87 5.74 19.88
C GLY A 60 -2.78 6.61 20.50
N TRP A 61 -2.21 6.19 21.63
CA TRP A 61 -1.14 6.89 22.36
C TRP A 61 -1.46 8.37 22.65
N GLY A 62 -2.72 8.67 22.98
CA GLY A 62 -3.19 10.04 23.27
C GLY A 62 -3.36 10.92 22.03
N GLN A 63 -3.18 10.38 20.83
CA GLN A 63 -3.50 11.04 19.58
C GLN A 63 -4.83 10.53 19.04
N LYS A 64 -5.54 11.38 18.32
CA LYS A 64 -6.77 11.03 17.64
C LYS A 64 -6.63 11.21 16.14
N TYR A 65 -7.13 10.26 15.40
CA TYR A 65 -7.14 10.26 13.95
C TYR A 65 -8.58 10.24 13.46
N ILE A 66 -8.89 11.09 12.50
CA ILE A 66 -10.22 11.25 11.92
C ILE A 66 -10.14 11.07 10.40
N PRO A 67 -11.22 10.68 9.74
CA PRO A 67 -11.28 10.66 8.29
C PRO A 67 -11.00 12.03 7.67
N VAL A 68 -10.39 12.04 6.51
CA VAL A 68 -10.31 13.25 5.68
C VAL A 68 -11.72 13.62 5.24
N ASP A 69 -12.06 14.94 5.33
CA ASP A 69 -13.39 15.47 5.01
C ASP A 69 -14.55 14.83 5.83
N GLU A 70 -14.25 14.39 7.05
CA GLU A 70 -15.21 13.81 8.03
C GLU A 70 -15.95 12.54 7.57
N ALA A 71 -15.60 11.96 6.41
CA ALA A 71 -16.25 10.77 5.87
C ALA A 71 -15.24 9.63 5.69
N ILE A 72 -15.50 8.50 6.36
CA ILE A 72 -14.60 7.33 6.34
C ILE A 72 -14.74 6.52 5.06
N VAL A 73 -15.90 6.55 4.42
CA VAL A 73 -16.10 5.92 3.12
C VAL A 73 -15.95 6.95 2.02
N CYS A 74 -15.02 6.68 1.11
CA CYS A 74 -14.70 7.56 0.01
C CYS A 74 -14.55 6.75 -1.28
N LEU A 75 -15.36 7.10 -2.29
CA LEU A 75 -15.30 6.51 -3.62
C LEU A 75 -14.95 7.58 -4.64
N GLU A 76 -13.98 7.29 -5.50
CA GLU A 76 -13.71 8.05 -6.72
C GLU A 76 -14.38 7.31 -7.87
N VAL A 77 -15.32 7.95 -8.56
CA VAL A 77 -16.08 7.33 -9.66
C VAL A 77 -15.83 8.08 -10.97
N PHE A 78 -15.55 7.36 -12.01
CA PHE A 78 -15.24 7.86 -13.34
C PHE A 78 -16.46 7.72 -14.25
N PRO A 79 -17.12 8.82 -14.66
CA PRO A 79 -18.22 8.76 -15.60
C PRO A 79 -17.78 8.34 -17.00
N VAL A 80 -18.66 7.69 -17.76
CA VAL A 80 -18.40 7.29 -19.15
C VAL A 80 -18.12 8.53 -20.01
N GLY A 81 -17.02 8.51 -20.76
CA GLY A 81 -16.67 9.57 -21.71
C GLY A 81 -16.18 10.89 -21.07
N VAL A 82 -15.94 10.91 -19.75
CA VAL A 82 -15.44 12.08 -19.03
C VAL A 82 -14.07 11.73 -18.44
N GLN A 83 -13.07 12.59 -18.65
CA GLN A 83 -11.72 12.37 -18.11
C GLN A 83 -11.62 12.64 -16.60
N SER A 84 -12.46 13.52 -16.05
CA SER A 84 -12.46 13.87 -14.64
C SER A 84 -13.35 12.93 -13.83
N SER A 85 -12.84 12.44 -12.73
CA SER A 85 -13.61 11.67 -11.74
C SER A 85 -14.49 12.57 -10.86
N LYS A 86 -15.44 11.92 -10.17
CA LYS A 86 -16.23 12.53 -9.09
C LYS A 86 -15.98 11.78 -7.80
N TRP A 87 -15.86 12.55 -6.73
CA TRP A 87 -15.66 12.02 -5.37
C TRP A 87 -16.97 11.97 -4.62
N TYR A 88 -17.30 10.78 -4.13
CA TYR A 88 -18.48 10.53 -3.29
C TYR A 88 -18.02 10.09 -1.90
N ARG A 89 -18.62 10.67 -0.87
CA ARG A 89 -18.23 10.42 0.52
C ARG A 89 -19.46 10.11 1.36
N ALA A 90 -19.30 9.21 2.33
CA ALA A 90 -20.35 8.86 3.27
C ALA A 90 -19.78 8.57 4.67
N ALA A 91 -20.54 8.96 5.69
CA ALA A 91 -20.44 8.39 7.02
C ALA A 91 -21.22 7.06 7.06
N TYR A 92 -21.04 6.26 8.09
CA TYR A 92 -21.84 5.05 8.23
C TYR A 92 -23.27 5.40 8.64
N GLN A 93 -24.24 4.78 7.98
CA GLN A 93 -25.65 4.89 8.33
C GLN A 93 -26.06 3.85 9.39
N GLU A 94 -25.36 2.73 9.41
CA GLU A 94 -25.58 1.64 10.35
C GLU A 94 -24.28 1.24 11.04
N ALA A 95 -24.33 0.91 12.30
CA ALA A 95 -23.23 0.35 13.06
C ALA A 95 -23.73 -0.58 14.14
N GLU A 96 -23.15 -1.79 14.21
CA GLU A 96 -23.50 -2.82 15.18
C GLU A 96 -22.23 -3.38 15.83
N LYS A 97 -22.21 -3.41 17.16
CA LYS A 97 -21.14 -4.07 17.91
C LYS A 97 -21.51 -5.54 18.13
N GLN A 98 -20.66 -6.42 17.63
CA GLN A 98 -20.80 -7.87 17.74
C GLN A 98 -19.57 -8.44 18.47
N ASN A 99 -19.65 -8.58 19.79
CA ASN A 99 -18.54 -8.97 20.66
C ASN A 99 -17.35 -8.00 20.54
N ASP A 100 -16.24 -8.46 19.97
CA ASP A 100 -14.98 -7.75 19.72
C ASP A 100 -14.92 -7.07 18.34
N ARG A 101 -16.00 -7.15 17.56
CA ARG A 101 -16.10 -6.59 16.21
C ARG A 101 -17.08 -5.44 16.17
N LEU A 102 -16.86 -4.54 15.26
CA LEU A 102 -17.79 -3.48 14.91
C LEU A 102 -18.08 -3.57 13.41
N VAL A 103 -19.32 -3.87 13.08
CA VAL A 103 -19.80 -3.94 11.68
C VAL A 103 -20.49 -2.64 11.36
N CYS A 104 -20.02 -1.97 10.31
CA CYS A 104 -20.51 -0.66 9.87
C CYS A 104 -20.93 -0.73 8.41
N LYS A 105 -22.01 -0.01 8.07
CA LYS A 105 -22.49 0.07 6.70
C LYS A 105 -22.68 1.50 6.25
N ALA A 106 -22.33 1.73 4.99
CA ALA A 106 -22.58 2.98 4.29
C ALA A 106 -23.14 2.70 2.90
N ARG A 107 -24.00 3.59 2.43
CA ARG A 107 -24.55 3.56 1.07
C ARG A 107 -24.20 4.83 0.34
N ILE A 108 -23.76 4.70 -0.90
CA ILE A 108 -23.46 5.82 -1.81
C ILE A 108 -24.25 5.63 -3.10
N ILE A 109 -25.05 6.64 -3.44
CA ILE A 109 -25.74 6.70 -4.73
C ILE A 109 -25.11 7.84 -5.53
N THR A 110 -24.58 7.53 -6.71
CA THR A 110 -23.98 8.55 -7.59
C THR A 110 -25.05 9.41 -8.25
N ASP A 111 -24.65 10.60 -8.73
CA ASP A 111 -25.54 11.48 -9.48
C ASP A 111 -26.13 10.80 -10.75
N SER A 112 -25.43 9.83 -11.29
CA SER A 112 -25.85 9.02 -12.45
C SER A 112 -26.73 7.85 -12.09
N GLY A 113 -26.91 7.56 -10.79
CA GLY A 113 -27.80 6.52 -10.26
C GLY A 113 -27.17 5.15 -10.12
N SER A 114 -25.84 5.03 -10.12
CA SER A 114 -25.17 3.83 -9.61
C SER A 114 -25.25 3.80 -8.08
N ASP A 115 -25.39 2.61 -7.51
CA ASP A 115 -25.67 2.38 -6.11
C ASP A 115 -24.62 1.43 -5.51
N PHE A 116 -23.93 1.88 -4.47
CA PHE A 116 -22.87 1.15 -3.81
C PHE A 116 -23.22 0.93 -2.33
N GLU A 117 -23.07 -0.29 -1.83
CA GLU A 117 -23.07 -0.60 -0.42
C GLU A 117 -21.64 -0.88 0.04
N VAL A 118 -21.22 -0.24 1.12
CA VAL A 118 -19.90 -0.45 1.73
C VAL A 118 -20.10 -1.07 3.10
N THR A 119 -19.48 -2.22 3.33
CA THR A 119 -19.45 -2.89 4.62
C THR A 119 -18.03 -2.89 5.15
N ASP A 120 -17.86 -2.29 6.33
CA ASP A 120 -16.59 -2.26 7.07
C ASP A 120 -16.73 -3.09 8.34
N ILE A 121 -15.75 -3.96 8.58
CA ILE A 121 -15.64 -4.73 9.82
C ILE A 121 -14.34 -4.33 10.50
N TYR A 122 -14.46 -3.75 11.68
CA TYR A 122 -13.32 -3.40 12.52
C TYR A 122 -13.11 -4.43 13.62
N THR A 123 -11.84 -4.73 13.91
CA THR A 123 -11.41 -5.52 15.04
C THR A 123 -10.20 -4.88 15.71
N VAL A 124 -10.15 -4.92 17.03
CA VAL A 124 -8.98 -4.54 17.82
C VAL A 124 -8.42 -5.79 18.45
N ALA A 125 -7.17 -6.11 18.17
CA ALA A 125 -6.51 -7.24 18.77
C ALA A 125 -6.21 -6.94 20.25
N GLU A 126 -6.56 -7.85 21.14
CA GLU A 126 -6.28 -7.71 22.57
C GLU A 126 -4.76 -7.59 22.82
N ASN A 127 -4.37 -6.58 23.60
CA ASN A 127 -2.98 -6.28 23.96
C ASN A 127 -2.06 -5.96 22.76
N GLU A 128 -2.61 -5.60 21.61
CA GLU A 128 -1.85 -5.16 20.45
C GLU A 128 -2.20 -3.72 20.10
N ASP A 129 -1.19 -2.92 19.78
CA ASP A 129 -1.36 -1.52 19.33
C ASP A 129 -1.85 -1.46 17.88
N ARG A 130 -2.91 -2.24 17.54
CA ARG A 130 -3.36 -2.47 16.16
C ARG A 130 -4.86 -2.49 16.03
N LEU A 131 -5.34 -1.80 15.00
CA LEU A 131 -6.74 -1.81 14.56
C LEU A 131 -6.78 -2.40 13.14
N ARG A 132 -7.59 -3.42 12.93
CA ARG A 132 -7.82 -4.03 11.62
C ARG A 132 -9.15 -3.59 11.05
N LEU A 133 -9.15 -3.38 9.74
CA LEU A 133 -10.32 -3.07 8.93
C LEU A 133 -10.42 -4.08 7.80
N SER A 134 -11.58 -4.70 7.64
CA SER A 134 -11.96 -5.40 6.42
C SER A 134 -13.06 -4.61 5.74
N ARG A 135 -12.84 -4.17 4.51
CA ARG A 135 -13.81 -3.44 3.69
C ARG A 135 -14.25 -4.24 2.48
N VAL A 136 -15.55 -4.26 2.26
CA VAL A 136 -16.18 -4.76 1.03
C VAL A 136 -17.00 -3.65 0.42
N VAL A 137 -16.90 -3.45 -0.89
CA VAL A 137 -17.73 -2.52 -1.66
C VAL A 137 -18.51 -3.31 -2.69
N ASP A 138 -19.82 -3.39 -2.50
CA ASP A 138 -20.74 -4.03 -3.41
C ASP A 138 -21.38 -3.02 -4.36
N VAL A 139 -21.33 -3.28 -5.66
CA VAL A 139 -22.08 -2.54 -6.66
C VAL A 139 -23.49 -3.13 -6.72
N MET A 140 -24.44 -2.54 -6.00
CA MET A 140 -25.83 -2.98 -5.94
C MET A 140 -26.56 -2.70 -7.24
N LYS A 141 -26.19 -1.61 -7.93
CA LYS A 141 -26.76 -1.20 -9.22
C LYS A 141 -25.73 -0.42 -10.02
N ALA A 142 -25.56 -0.77 -11.27
CA ALA A 142 -24.78 -0.01 -12.24
C ALA A 142 -25.72 0.80 -13.14
N SER A 143 -25.52 2.12 -13.21
CA SER A 143 -26.35 3.01 -14.04
C SER A 143 -26.06 2.92 -15.54
N GLY A 144 -24.89 2.35 -15.91
CA GLY A 144 -24.35 2.36 -17.27
C GLY A 144 -23.74 3.71 -17.70
N LYS A 145 -23.82 4.73 -16.83
CA LYS A 145 -23.19 6.05 -17.03
C LYS A 145 -21.90 6.23 -16.24
N ASP A 146 -21.64 5.38 -15.27
CA ASP A 146 -20.39 5.30 -14.52
C ASP A 146 -19.58 4.14 -15.10
N HIS A 147 -18.31 4.42 -15.40
CA HIS A 147 -17.41 3.48 -16.07
C HIS A 147 -16.60 2.66 -15.08
N ALA A 148 -15.99 3.36 -14.12
CA ALA A 148 -15.03 2.76 -13.20
C ALA A 148 -15.05 3.43 -11.83
N PHE A 149 -14.49 2.77 -10.81
CA PHE A 149 -14.38 3.33 -9.47
C PHE A 149 -13.17 2.81 -8.71
N ASN A 150 -12.73 3.61 -7.73
CA ASN A 150 -11.78 3.26 -6.69
C ASN A 150 -12.40 3.56 -5.33
N SER A 151 -12.02 2.81 -4.31
CA SER A 151 -12.31 3.16 -2.92
C SER A 151 -11.04 3.60 -2.19
N TYR A 152 -11.22 4.53 -1.26
CA TYR A 152 -10.13 5.08 -0.46
C TYR A 152 -10.43 4.92 1.02
N PHE A 153 -9.39 4.60 1.78
CA PHE A 153 -9.36 4.77 3.22
C PHE A 153 -8.35 5.88 3.52
N MET A 154 -8.81 6.97 4.16
CA MET A 154 -8.00 8.17 4.38
C MET A 154 -8.18 8.69 5.78
N VAL A 155 -7.11 8.70 6.58
CA VAL A 155 -7.14 9.19 7.95
C VAL A 155 -6.00 10.15 8.24
N ARG A 156 -6.28 11.23 8.97
CA ARG A 156 -5.32 12.22 9.42
C ARG A 156 -5.42 12.46 10.92
N ASN A 157 -4.42 13.07 11.51
CA ASN A 157 -4.54 13.49 12.90
C ASN A 157 -5.67 14.55 13.04
N GLU A 158 -6.45 14.45 14.10
CA GLU A 158 -7.53 15.42 14.41
C GLU A 158 -6.94 16.82 14.64
N VAL A 159 -5.84 16.89 15.37
CA VAL A 159 -5.08 18.13 15.54
C VAL A 159 -4.22 18.35 14.29
N GLN A 160 -4.42 19.52 13.69
CA GLN A 160 -3.65 19.89 12.49
C GLN A 160 -2.14 19.84 12.76
N GLN A 161 -1.43 19.16 11.89
CA GLN A 161 0.02 18.99 11.97
C GLN A 161 0.69 19.54 10.71
N ALA A 162 1.71 20.35 10.89
CA ALA A 162 2.49 20.77 9.73
C ALA A 162 3.16 19.55 9.07
N ILE A 163 3.18 19.51 7.74
CA ILE A 163 3.83 18.44 6.97
C ILE A 163 5.30 18.30 7.41
N THR A 164 6.03 19.41 7.56
CA THR A 164 7.42 19.45 8.04
C THR A 164 7.58 19.02 9.51
N GLY A 165 6.49 18.98 10.28
CA GLY A 165 6.46 18.49 11.66
C GLY A 165 6.43 16.97 11.78
N CYS A 166 6.36 16.27 10.67
CA CYS A 166 6.33 14.81 10.60
C CYS A 166 7.59 14.24 9.94
N GLU A 167 7.81 12.96 10.15
CA GLU A 167 8.78 12.11 9.46
C GLU A 167 8.02 10.99 8.78
N TYR A 168 8.37 10.64 7.54
CA TYR A 168 7.61 9.77 6.66
C TYR A 168 8.40 8.53 6.28
N PHE A 169 7.69 7.45 5.98
CA PHE A 169 8.31 6.25 5.44
C PHE A 169 7.37 5.54 4.47
N ILE A 170 7.92 5.23 3.29
CA ILE A 170 7.40 4.24 2.34
C ILE A 170 8.61 3.44 1.88
N PRO A 171 8.62 2.10 2.00
CA PRO A 171 9.74 1.27 1.60
C PRO A 171 10.26 1.61 0.19
N SER A 172 11.56 1.80 0.06
CA SER A 172 12.27 2.16 -1.17
C SER A 172 11.96 3.53 -1.79
N LEU A 173 10.99 4.30 -1.26
CA LEU A 173 10.58 5.57 -1.84
C LEU A 173 10.86 6.77 -0.94
N ILE A 174 10.53 6.68 0.35
CA ILE A 174 10.63 7.79 1.29
C ILE A 174 11.27 7.32 2.58
N TYR A 175 12.24 8.09 3.06
CA TYR A 175 12.85 7.91 4.37
C TYR A 175 12.99 9.28 5.08
N LYS A 176 12.27 9.46 6.17
CA LYS A 176 12.11 10.72 6.93
C LYS A 176 11.42 11.80 6.10
N ASP A 177 12.16 12.83 5.74
CA ASP A 177 11.79 13.94 4.88
C ASP A 177 12.43 13.85 3.49
N GLU A 178 13.32 12.87 3.28
CA GLU A 178 13.97 12.62 2.00
C GLU A 178 13.15 11.67 1.14
N SER A 179 13.10 11.96 -0.14
CA SER A 179 12.38 11.18 -1.14
C SER A 179 13.33 10.79 -2.28
N ASN A 180 13.22 9.56 -2.75
CA ASN A 180 13.88 9.10 -3.98
C ASN A 180 13.16 9.62 -5.24
N LEU A 181 12.10 10.38 -5.07
CA LEU A 181 11.41 11.10 -6.12
C LEU A 181 12.25 12.33 -6.52
N SER A 182 11.87 12.99 -7.58
CA SER A 182 12.65 14.14 -8.10
C SER A 182 12.68 15.35 -7.19
N GLU A 183 11.74 15.48 -6.27
CA GLU A 183 11.79 16.42 -5.17
C GLU A 183 12.53 15.79 -4.00
N SER A 184 13.53 16.50 -3.46
CA SER A 184 14.43 15.97 -2.46
C SER A 184 13.86 15.94 -1.04
N SER A 185 12.91 16.79 -0.73
CA SER A 185 12.36 16.90 0.62
C SER A 185 10.85 17.05 0.64
N ILE A 186 10.19 16.26 1.48
CA ILE A 186 8.76 16.41 1.72
C ILE A 186 8.53 17.63 2.62
N GLY A 187 7.70 18.56 2.15
CA GLY A 187 7.23 19.70 2.92
C GLY A 187 8.01 20.99 2.75
N ALA A 188 9.21 20.99 2.15
CA ALA A 188 9.93 22.25 1.84
C ALA A 188 9.47 22.85 0.50
N ASP A 189 9.79 22.17 -0.59
CA ASP A 189 9.40 22.54 -1.95
C ASP A 189 8.52 21.49 -2.62
N PHE A 190 7.98 20.58 -1.82
CA PHE A 190 7.15 19.49 -2.31
C PHE A 190 5.77 20.01 -2.70
N THR A 191 5.47 19.99 -3.98
CA THR A 191 4.28 20.64 -4.56
C THR A 191 3.12 19.68 -4.82
N HIS A 192 3.29 18.41 -4.48
CA HIS A 192 2.33 17.37 -4.82
C HIS A 192 1.48 16.96 -3.64
N ASP A 193 0.20 16.84 -3.90
CA ASP A 193 -0.79 16.49 -2.88
C ASP A 193 -0.82 14.99 -2.60
N TRP A 194 -0.51 14.16 -3.59
CA TRP A 194 -0.65 12.71 -3.52
C TRP A 194 0.68 11.99 -3.70
N ILE A 195 1.00 11.13 -2.77
CA ILE A 195 2.10 10.17 -2.84
C ILE A 195 1.50 8.80 -2.64
N LEU A 196 1.32 8.03 -3.70
CA LEU A 196 0.78 6.69 -3.67
C LEU A 196 1.72 5.72 -4.36
N ALA A 197 2.11 4.67 -3.69
CA ALA A 197 2.92 3.60 -4.24
C ALA A 197 2.15 2.29 -4.23
N ARG A 198 2.20 1.57 -5.32
CA ARG A 198 1.58 0.24 -5.40
C ARG A 198 2.28 -0.74 -4.49
N GLU A 199 1.50 -1.55 -3.79
CA GLU A 199 2.01 -2.49 -2.78
C GLU A 199 2.96 -3.54 -3.37
N GLU A 200 2.74 -4.01 -4.60
CA GLU A 200 3.62 -5.01 -5.23
C GLU A 200 5.00 -4.45 -5.64
N ARG A 201 5.18 -3.13 -5.57
CA ARG A 201 6.47 -2.46 -5.81
C ARG A 201 7.23 -2.15 -4.53
N MET A 202 6.61 -2.37 -3.38
CA MET A 202 7.24 -2.16 -2.09
C MET A 202 7.89 -3.46 -1.59
N GLY A 203 9.02 -3.35 -0.91
CA GLY A 203 9.60 -4.49 -0.20
C GLY A 203 8.74 -4.98 0.96
N LEU A 204 7.86 -4.13 1.46
CA LEU A 204 6.83 -4.42 2.46
C LEU A 204 5.69 -3.39 2.27
N PRO A 205 4.41 -3.82 2.12
CA PRO A 205 3.29 -2.89 1.89
C PRO A 205 2.91 -2.13 3.16
N LEU A 206 3.63 -1.05 3.39
CA LEU A 206 3.58 -0.22 4.60
C LEU A 206 3.81 1.25 4.25
N ALA A 207 2.96 2.14 4.76
CA ALA A 207 3.20 3.57 4.79
C ALA A 207 3.10 4.08 6.23
N MET A 208 4.02 4.91 6.68
CA MET A 208 4.09 5.40 8.06
C MET A 208 4.42 6.88 8.10
N PHE A 209 3.79 7.62 9.00
CA PHE A 209 4.34 8.89 9.45
C PHE A 209 4.45 8.95 10.98
N ARG A 210 5.42 9.73 11.46
CA ARG A 210 5.68 10.00 12.86
C ARG A 210 5.64 11.49 13.13
N ASN A 211 4.85 11.90 14.11
CA ASN A 211 4.85 13.28 14.60
C ASN A 211 6.08 13.52 15.51
N LYS A 212 6.90 14.51 15.15
CA LYS A 212 8.14 14.82 15.88
C LYS A 212 7.88 15.33 17.29
N SER A 213 6.77 16.02 17.54
CA SER A 213 6.47 16.63 18.83
C SER A 213 5.81 15.68 19.83
N SER A 214 4.90 14.82 19.38
CA SER A 214 4.23 13.83 20.25
C SER A 214 4.99 12.50 20.35
N GLU A 215 5.97 12.28 19.46
CA GLU A 215 6.72 11.03 19.31
C GLU A 215 5.83 9.82 18.95
N VAL A 216 4.58 10.07 18.57
CA VAL A 216 3.66 9.03 18.14
C VAL A 216 3.78 8.83 16.62
N SER A 217 3.89 7.58 16.22
CA SER A 217 3.81 7.16 14.84
C SER A 217 2.56 6.34 14.58
N VAL A 218 2.03 6.49 13.38
CA VAL A 218 0.95 5.67 12.85
C VAL A 218 1.37 5.11 11.51
N ALA A 219 1.12 3.83 11.32
CA ALA A 219 1.37 3.15 10.05
C ALA A 219 0.10 2.48 9.54
N LEU A 220 0.00 2.41 8.23
CA LEU A 220 -1.03 1.70 7.50
C LEU A 220 -0.35 0.61 6.68
N ALA A 221 -0.78 -0.64 6.89
CA ALA A 221 -0.31 -1.79 6.15
C ALA A 221 -1.48 -2.47 5.44
N ASP A 222 -1.25 -2.97 4.22
CA ASP A 222 -2.17 -3.95 3.64
C ASP A 222 -2.02 -5.26 4.42
N TYR A 223 -3.13 -5.88 4.78
CA TYR A 223 -3.15 -7.06 5.62
C TYR A 223 -3.34 -8.35 4.82
N ASN A 224 -3.91 -8.25 3.64
CA ASN A 224 -4.23 -9.40 2.81
C ASN A 224 -3.67 -9.22 1.40
N LEU A 225 -2.37 -9.45 1.27
CA LEU A 225 -1.74 -9.45 -0.05
C LEU A 225 -2.36 -10.55 -0.92
N ASN A 226 -2.95 -10.13 -2.00
CA ASN A 226 -3.39 -11.02 -3.05
C ASN A 226 -2.55 -10.78 -4.30
N PRO A 227 -1.42 -11.47 -4.45
CA PRO A 227 -0.46 -11.23 -5.52
C PRO A 227 -0.98 -11.79 -6.85
N VAL A 228 -2.03 -11.20 -7.38
CA VAL A 228 -2.46 -11.50 -8.74
C VAL A 228 -1.64 -10.65 -9.68
N THR A 229 -0.70 -11.29 -10.35
CA THR A 229 -0.01 -10.69 -11.49
C THR A 229 -0.98 -10.57 -12.65
N PHE A 230 -1.19 -9.35 -13.07
CA PHE A 230 -1.96 -9.09 -14.24
C PHE A 230 -1.10 -8.33 -15.26
N LYS A 231 -1.30 -8.61 -16.55
CA LYS A 231 -0.51 -8.00 -17.60
C LYS A 231 -1.08 -6.61 -17.90
N GLU A 232 -0.31 -5.57 -17.56
CA GLU A 232 -0.65 -4.20 -17.94
C GLU A 232 -0.47 -3.97 -19.44
N GLU A 233 -1.41 -3.23 -20.04
CA GLU A 233 -1.21 -2.69 -21.36
C GLU A 233 -0.34 -1.43 -21.27
N VAL A 234 0.79 -1.44 -21.94
CA VAL A 234 1.75 -0.34 -21.92
C VAL A 234 1.13 0.90 -22.57
N GLY A 235 1.18 2.04 -21.85
CA GLY A 235 0.79 3.34 -22.39
C GLY A 235 -0.65 3.77 -22.12
N MET A 236 -1.41 3.04 -21.31
CA MET A 236 -2.73 3.48 -20.85
C MET A 236 -2.63 4.37 -19.63
N ASP A 237 -3.22 5.55 -19.70
CA ASP A 237 -3.29 6.48 -18.55
C ASP A 237 -4.33 6.02 -17.51
N HIS A 238 -5.31 5.26 -17.92
CA HIS A 238 -6.35 4.69 -17.06
C HIS A 238 -6.70 3.28 -17.49
N LEU A 239 -6.51 2.32 -16.62
CA LEU A 239 -6.80 0.92 -16.83
C LEU A 239 -7.98 0.50 -15.97
N VAL A 240 -9.00 -0.09 -16.60
CA VAL A 240 -10.19 -0.59 -15.90
C VAL A 240 -10.26 -2.10 -16.04
N ASN A 241 -10.02 -2.82 -14.95
CA ASN A 241 -10.02 -4.27 -14.94
C ASN A 241 -10.51 -4.80 -13.58
N ALA A 242 -11.39 -5.80 -13.59
CA ALA A 242 -11.93 -6.43 -12.39
C ALA A 242 -10.94 -7.39 -11.69
N ASP A 243 -9.87 -7.79 -12.38
CA ASP A 243 -8.91 -8.77 -11.86
C ASP A 243 -7.73 -8.12 -11.11
N MET A 244 -7.79 -6.81 -10.87
CA MET A 244 -6.81 -6.09 -10.07
C MET A 244 -7.11 -6.26 -8.58
N HIS A 245 -6.22 -6.96 -7.86
CA HIS A 245 -6.39 -7.26 -6.44
C HIS A 245 -5.28 -6.68 -5.56
N PHE A 246 -4.57 -5.69 -6.05
CA PHE A 246 -3.55 -4.95 -5.29
C PHE A 246 -3.98 -3.51 -5.03
N GLY A 247 -3.50 -2.95 -3.94
CA GLY A 247 -3.76 -1.57 -3.54
C GLY A 247 -2.55 -0.66 -3.71
N SER A 248 -2.71 0.58 -3.27
CA SER A 248 -1.63 1.55 -3.12
C SER A 248 -1.68 2.20 -1.75
N LEU A 249 -0.52 2.37 -1.15
CA LEU A 249 -0.31 2.98 0.15
C LEU A 249 0.45 4.30 0.01
N GLY A 250 0.17 5.24 0.89
CA GLY A 250 0.92 6.48 0.89
C GLY A 250 0.30 7.60 1.69
N PHE A 251 0.43 8.83 1.16
CA PHE A 251 0.05 10.06 1.85
C PHE A 251 -0.76 10.99 0.96
N TYR A 252 -1.67 11.72 1.62
CA TYR A 252 -2.34 12.89 1.08
C TYR A 252 -1.93 14.11 1.89
N LEU A 253 -1.38 15.13 1.24
CA LEU A 253 -0.73 16.29 1.87
C LEU A 253 -1.48 17.61 1.69
N ALA A 254 -2.50 17.67 0.82
CA ALA A 254 -3.23 18.92 0.49
C ALA A 254 -3.99 19.54 1.66
N SER A 255 -4.31 18.76 2.69
CA SER A 255 -5.13 19.21 3.82
C SER A 255 -4.35 20.02 4.87
N GLN A 256 -3.13 20.46 4.61
CA GLN A 256 -2.21 21.07 5.57
C GLN A 256 -1.86 20.16 6.77
N SER A 257 -2.31 18.93 6.76
CA SER A 257 -2.00 17.90 7.74
C SER A 257 -1.86 16.57 7.00
N PRO A 258 -0.76 15.82 7.19
CA PRO A 258 -0.57 14.59 6.46
C PRO A 258 -1.67 13.59 6.81
N ALA A 259 -2.20 12.93 5.79
CA ALA A 259 -3.10 11.80 5.94
C ALA A 259 -2.47 10.52 5.41
N LEU A 260 -2.65 9.40 6.11
CA LEU A 260 -2.42 8.07 5.56
C LEU A 260 -3.51 7.74 4.57
N VAL A 261 -3.13 7.14 3.46
CA VAL A 261 -4.05 6.78 2.38
C VAL A 261 -3.82 5.35 1.94
N TYR A 262 -4.91 4.65 1.73
CA TYR A 262 -4.98 3.43 0.94
C TYR A 262 -5.97 3.64 -0.20
N CYS A 263 -5.58 3.26 -1.41
CA CYS A 263 -6.40 3.31 -2.61
C CYS A 263 -6.54 1.90 -3.19
N PHE A 264 -7.76 1.46 -3.47
CA PHE A 264 -8.02 0.15 -4.06
C PHE A 264 -9.01 0.24 -5.23
N PRO A 265 -8.73 -0.42 -6.37
CA PRO A 265 -7.45 -1.00 -6.72
C PRO A 265 -6.34 0.06 -6.81
N GLY A 266 -5.08 -0.38 -6.76
CA GLY A 266 -3.94 0.50 -6.60
C GLY A 266 -3.66 1.37 -7.81
N SER A 267 -3.73 2.70 -7.63
CA SER A 267 -3.23 3.70 -8.56
C SER A 267 -1.94 4.29 -8.03
N GLU A 268 -1.04 4.72 -8.91
CA GLU A 268 0.16 5.44 -8.52
C GLU A 268 -0.13 6.94 -8.43
N GLY A 269 0.47 7.60 -7.46
CA GLY A 269 0.37 9.04 -7.29
C GLY A 269 1.19 9.80 -8.34
N GLU A 270 1.09 11.11 -8.30
CA GLU A 270 1.67 12.03 -9.30
C GLU A 270 3.18 11.86 -9.50
N HIS A 271 3.90 11.34 -8.51
CA HIS A 271 5.35 11.22 -8.53
C HIS A 271 5.90 9.83 -8.17
N THR A 272 5.06 8.87 -7.90
CA THR A 272 5.52 7.53 -7.53
C THR A 272 5.84 6.66 -8.73
N TYR A 273 5.46 7.11 -9.93
CA TYR A 273 5.83 6.47 -11.17
C TYR A 273 6.95 7.26 -11.85
N ALA A 274 8.18 6.78 -11.72
CA ALA A 274 9.29 7.22 -12.56
C ALA A 274 9.39 6.26 -13.75
N ASP A 275 8.90 6.67 -14.90
CA ASP A 275 9.23 6.01 -16.14
C ASP A 275 10.72 6.24 -16.43
N GLY A 276 11.53 5.18 -16.44
CA GLY A 276 12.98 5.15 -16.38
C GLY A 276 13.76 5.82 -17.51
N GLY A 277 13.44 7.04 -17.85
CA GLY A 277 14.19 7.75 -18.86
C GLY A 277 13.90 9.24 -18.94
N GLY A 278 14.38 10.05 -18.03
CA GLY A 278 14.52 11.51 -18.09
C GLY A 278 13.41 12.29 -18.83
N SER A 279 12.99 13.42 -18.42
CA SER A 279 12.07 14.37 -19.09
C SER A 279 10.67 13.86 -19.53
N ARG A 280 10.20 12.70 -19.12
CA ARG A 280 8.83 12.29 -19.44
C ARG A 280 7.85 12.96 -18.49
N GLU A 281 6.71 13.40 -19.04
CA GLU A 281 5.61 13.92 -18.26
C GLU A 281 5.17 12.89 -17.22
N ARG A 282 5.17 13.31 -15.97
CA ARG A 282 4.72 12.50 -14.86
C ARG A 282 3.21 12.48 -14.88
N ARG A 283 2.63 11.30 -14.95
CA ARG A 283 1.19 11.10 -15.03
C ARG A 283 0.73 10.18 -13.92
N TRP A 284 -0.49 10.39 -13.49
CA TRP A 284 -1.20 9.38 -12.75
C TRP A 284 -1.33 8.11 -13.58
N ALA A 285 -0.83 7.00 -13.07
CA ALA A 285 -1.14 5.69 -13.61
C ALA A 285 -2.40 5.18 -12.89
N ARG A 286 -3.56 5.54 -13.43
CA ARG A 286 -4.85 5.23 -12.82
C ARG A 286 -5.26 3.80 -13.11
N ARG A 287 -5.73 3.11 -12.08
CA ARG A 287 -6.28 1.76 -12.14
C ARG A 287 -7.56 1.73 -11.35
N SER A 288 -8.60 1.15 -11.92
CA SER A 288 -9.94 1.16 -11.32
C SER A 288 -10.68 -0.14 -11.61
N HIS A 289 -11.60 -0.50 -10.73
CA HIS A 289 -12.57 -1.54 -11.01
C HIS A 289 -13.72 -1.01 -11.87
N PRO A 290 -14.32 -1.84 -12.75
CA PRO A 290 -15.50 -1.43 -13.49
C PRO A 290 -16.71 -1.28 -12.57
N VAL A 291 -17.57 -0.30 -12.83
CA VAL A 291 -18.88 -0.20 -12.17
C VAL A 291 -19.79 -1.28 -12.72
N ARG A 292 -19.76 -2.46 -12.11
CA ARG A 292 -20.50 -3.65 -12.52
C ARG A 292 -20.94 -4.46 -11.31
N VAL A 293 -22.20 -4.87 -11.29
CA VAL A 293 -22.73 -5.79 -10.27
C VAL A 293 -21.92 -7.09 -10.25
N GLY A 294 -21.53 -7.52 -9.06
CA GLY A 294 -20.74 -8.74 -8.84
C GLY A 294 -19.24 -8.58 -9.10
N VAL A 295 -18.72 -7.37 -9.26
CA VAL A 295 -17.27 -7.14 -9.20
C VAL A 295 -16.80 -7.39 -7.76
N GLU A 296 -15.72 -8.14 -7.60
CA GLU A 296 -15.08 -8.31 -6.30
C GLU A 296 -14.26 -7.08 -5.96
N HIS A 297 -14.65 -6.36 -4.91
CA HIS A 297 -13.93 -5.19 -4.43
C HIS A 297 -13.81 -5.25 -2.91
N ALA A 298 -12.78 -5.94 -2.45
CA ALA A 298 -12.53 -6.18 -1.04
C ALA A 298 -11.06 -6.05 -0.70
N TYR A 299 -10.77 -5.52 0.49
CA TYR A 299 -9.41 -5.42 1.03
C TYR A 299 -9.39 -5.41 2.56
N MET A 300 -8.22 -5.65 3.12
CA MET A 300 -8.00 -5.62 4.55
C MET A 300 -6.81 -4.75 4.90
N LEU A 301 -6.97 -3.89 5.90
CA LEU A 301 -5.94 -2.96 6.37
C LEU A 301 -5.66 -3.17 7.85
N GLU A 302 -4.43 -2.89 8.26
CA GLU A 302 -4.04 -2.80 9.65
C GLU A 302 -3.45 -1.41 9.92
N LEU A 303 -4.03 -0.68 10.87
CA LEU A 303 -3.42 0.52 11.45
C LEU A 303 -2.63 0.13 12.68
N GLN A 304 -1.38 0.54 12.73
CA GLN A 304 -0.45 0.27 13.81
C GLN A 304 -0.07 1.59 14.49
N PHE A 305 -0.03 1.60 15.82
CA PHE A 305 0.30 2.79 16.60
C PHE A 305 1.51 2.49 17.48
N LYS A 306 2.51 3.38 17.47
CA LYS A 306 3.70 3.28 18.32
C LYS A 306 4.08 4.64 18.90
N LYS A 307 4.69 4.62 20.06
CA LYS A 307 5.25 5.82 20.66
C LYS A 307 6.73 5.60 20.92
N GLU A 308 7.56 6.21 20.08
CA GLU A 308 9.01 6.05 20.08
C GLU A 308 9.71 7.39 19.86
N ALA A 309 10.68 7.69 20.71
CA ALA A 309 11.43 8.95 20.67
C ALA A 309 12.27 9.11 19.40
N ALA A 310 12.76 8.00 18.81
CA ALA A 310 13.60 7.99 17.63
C ALA A 310 12.87 7.39 16.41
N PHE A 311 12.94 8.08 15.27
CA PHE A 311 12.36 7.60 14.02
C PHE A 311 12.84 6.20 13.60
N PRO A 312 14.15 5.86 13.64
CA PRO A 312 14.60 4.52 13.27
C PRO A 312 13.98 3.41 14.14
N LYS A 313 13.72 3.71 15.42
CA LYS A 313 13.10 2.75 16.33
C LYS A 313 11.62 2.57 16.03
N ALA A 314 10.90 3.67 15.79
CA ALA A 314 9.51 3.62 15.35
C ALA A 314 9.37 2.81 14.05
N LEU A 315 10.24 3.06 13.08
CA LEU A 315 10.30 2.33 11.83
C LEU A 315 10.55 0.82 12.05
N GLU A 316 11.54 0.48 12.87
CA GLU A 316 11.85 -0.92 13.20
C GLU A 316 10.63 -1.66 13.77
N GLU A 317 9.89 -1.02 14.69
CA GLU A 317 8.71 -1.61 15.33
C GLU A 317 7.57 -1.83 14.33
N HIS A 318 7.29 -0.85 13.47
CA HIS A 318 6.27 -1.00 12.43
C HIS A 318 6.67 -2.02 11.36
N TRP A 319 7.95 -2.02 10.96
CA TRP A 319 8.49 -2.99 10.02
C TRP A 319 8.34 -4.42 10.53
N LYS A 320 8.78 -4.66 11.77
CA LYS A 320 8.66 -5.97 12.43
C LYS A 320 7.20 -6.41 12.56
N ALA A 321 6.33 -5.48 12.97
CA ALA A 321 4.90 -5.79 13.11
C ALA A 321 4.29 -6.23 11.77
N THR A 322 4.59 -5.50 10.70
CA THR A 322 4.08 -5.82 9.36
C THR A 322 4.74 -7.09 8.80
N PHE A 323 6.05 -7.28 8.99
CA PHE A 323 6.73 -8.51 8.59
C PHE A 323 6.13 -9.75 9.28
N ASN A 324 5.89 -9.67 10.58
CA ASN A 324 5.27 -10.76 11.34
C ASN A 324 3.81 -11.00 10.95
N LEU A 325 3.10 -9.96 10.49
CA LEU A 325 1.74 -10.08 9.99
C LEU A 325 1.66 -11.00 8.78
N TYR A 326 2.62 -10.88 7.85
CA TYR A 326 2.71 -11.75 6.68
C TYR A 326 3.32 -13.10 6.98
N ASN A 327 4.15 -13.18 8.02
CA ASN A 327 4.90 -14.38 8.38
C ASN A 327 5.48 -15.08 7.13
N PRO A 328 6.26 -14.36 6.29
CA PRO A 328 6.77 -14.92 5.05
C PRO A 328 7.67 -16.11 5.32
N GLU A 329 7.63 -17.10 4.44
CA GLU A 329 8.61 -18.18 4.45
C GLU A 329 9.99 -17.59 4.13
N VAL A 330 10.85 -17.55 5.12
CA VAL A 330 12.24 -17.10 4.94
C VAL A 330 13.05 -18.29 4.46
N LEU A 331 13.56 -18.20 3.24
CA LEU A 331 14.47 -19.20 2.72
C LEU A 331 15.79 -19.13 3.49
N GLU A 332 16.21 -20.25 4.03
CA GLU A 332 17.57 -20.39 4.57
C GLU A 332 18.55 -20.34 3.39
N VAL A 333 19.40 -19.35 3.39
CA VAL A 333 20.43 -19.16 2.37
C VAL A 333 21.78 -19.36 3.03
N ASP A 334 22.56 -20.32 2.54
CA ASP A 334 23.94 -20.46 2.94
C ASP A 334 24.78 -19.35 2.29
N ASN A 335 25.33 -18.48 3.13
CA ASN A 335 26.12 -17.34 2.67
C ASN A 335 27.40 -17.78 1.93
N GLU A 336 27.95 -18.93 2.27
CA GLU A 336 29.11 -19.48 1.57
C GLU A 336 28.74 -19.96 0.17
N ASP A 337 27.62 -20.61 0.00
CA ASP A 337 27.07 -20.98 -1.30
C ASP A 337 26.80 -19.76 -2.17
N VAL A 338 26.14 -18.71 -1.61
CA VAL A 338 25.92 -17.46 -2.36
C VAL A 338 27.23 -16.84 -2.82
N MET A 339 28.25 -16.82 -1.96
CA MET A 339 29.57 -16.32 -2.32
C MET A 339 30.21 -17.17 -3.44
N ASN A 340 30.16 -18.48 -3.32
CA ASN A 340 30.73 -19.38 -4.31
C ASN A 340 30.04 -19.26 -5.67
N TYR A 341 28.68 -19.27 -5.71
CA TYR A 341 27.94 -19.04 -6.96
C TYR A 341 28.21 -17.66 -7.56
N SER A 342 28.35 -16.61 -6.74
CA SER A 342 28.72 -15.30 -7.24
C SER A 342 30.09 -15.28 -7.90
N LEU A 343 31.07 -15.99 -7.33
CA LEU A 343 32.40 -16.12 -7.92
C LEU A 343 32.39 -16.97 -9.20
N GLU A 344 31.57 -18.03 -9.25
CA GLU A 344 31.36 -18.82 -10.46
C GLU A 344 30.77 -17.97 -11.60
N VAL A 345 29.80 -17.08 -11.26
CA VAL A 345 29.24 -16.12 -12.22
C VAL A 345 30.32 -15.15 -12.72
N LEU A 346 31.17 -14.62 -11.86
CA LEU A 346 32.27 -13.76 -12.26
C LEU A 346 33.29 -14.54 -13.15
N ASP A 347 33.61 -15.77 -12.78
CA ASP A 347 34.50 -16.63 -13.59
C ASP A 347 33.92 -16.91 -14.98
N HIS A 348 32.60 -17.20 -15.03
CA HIS A 348 31.87 -17.48 -16.27
C HIS A 348 31.87 -16.29 -17.23
N TYR A 349 31.61 -15.09 -16.71
CA TYR A 349 31.51 -13.88 -17.51
C TYR A 349 32.82 -13.10 -17.67
N TRP A 350 33.91 -13.60 -17.13
CA TRP A 350 35.21 -13.03 -17.39
C TRP A 350 35.57 -13.13 -18.90
N LEU A 351 35.91 -12.02 -19.51
CA LEU A 351 36.25 -11.97 -20.94
C LEU A 351 37.35 -10.93 -21.22
N LYS A 352 37.91 -10.99 -22.43
CA LYS A 352 38.80 -9.95 -22.98
C LYS A 352 38.13 -9.32 -24.19
N ASP A 353 38.06 -8.01 -24.21
CA ASP A 353 37.70 -7.24 -25.39
C ASP A 353 38.87 -6.32 -25.79
N ASN A 354 39.40 -6.47 -27.02
CA ASN A 354 40.57 -5.74 -27.50
C ASN A 354 41.74 -5.75 -26.48
N ASP A 355 42.07 -6.91 -25.95
CA ASP A 355 43.08 -7.17 -24.92
C ASP A 355 42.77 -6.64 -23.51
N ALA A 356 41.72 -5.87 -23.32
CA ALA A 356 41.27 -5.43 -22.01
C ALA A 356 40.47 -6.55 -21.29
N PRO A 357 40.94 -7.06 -20.14
CA PRO A 357 40.19 -8.04 -19.35
C PRO A 357 39.12 -7.36 -18.47
N GLY A 358 38.01 -8.06 -18.28
CA GLY A 358 36.97 -7.52 -17.42
C GLY A 358 35.67 -8.34 -17.39
N PHE A 359 34.68 -7.78 -16.77
CA PHE A 359 33.32 -8.31 -16.71
C PHE A 359 32.38 -7.43 -17.55
N PRO A 360 31.45 -8.01 -18.32
CA PRO A 360 30.50 -7.23 -19.13
C PRO A 360 29.63 -6.33 -18.26
N PHE A 361 29.18 -5.22 -18.83
CA PHE A 361 28.29 -4.30 -18.12
C PHE A 361 26.94 -4.93 -17.78
N SER A 362 26.40 -5.68 -18.74
CA SER A 362 25.11 -6.33 -18.52
C SER A 362 24.98 -7.65 -19.27
N VAL A 363 24.14 -8.52 -18.70
CA VAL A 363 23.72 -9.78 -19.31
C VAL A 363 22.20 -9.81 -19.42
N HIS A 364 21.69 -10.44 -20.45
CA HIS A 364 20.26 -10.57 -20.69
C HIS A 364 19.70 -11.75 -19.88
N LEU A 365 18.74 -11.50 -19.01
CA LEU A 365 18.05 -12.55 -18.26
C LEU A 365 16.71 -12.91 -18.95
N PRO A 366 16.35 -14.18 -19.01
CA PRO A 366 17.02 -15.35 -18.40
C PRO A 366 18.05 -16.06 -19.31
N SER A 367 18.33 -15.56 -20.54
CA SER A 367 19.17 -16.27 -21.50
C SER A 367 20.65 -16.39 -21.07
N GLY A 368 21.14 -15.45 -20.25
CA GLY A 368 22.53 -15.36 -19.84
C GLY A 368 23.46 -14.80 -20.93
N GLU A 369 22.92 -14.32 -22.06
CA GLU A 369 23.72 -13.75 -23.14
C GLU A 369 24.28 -12.38 -22.72
N VAL A 370 25.54 -12.11 -23.08
CA VAL A 370 26.15 -10.80 -22.86
C VAL A 370 25.42 -9.76 -23.72
N ASN A 371 24.84 -8.76 -23.07
CA ASN A 371 24.10 -7.70 -23.75
C ASN A 371 25.00 -6.51 -24.09
N GLU A 372 25.94 -6.17 -23.21
CA GLU A 372 26.84 -5.05 -23.38
C GLU A 372 28.20 -5.36 -22.76
N ILE A 373 29.26 -5.19 -23.54
CA ILE A 373 30.64 -5.50 -23.13
C ILE A 373 31.35 -4.30 -22.48
N SER A 374 30.74 -3.10 -22.48
CA SER A 374 31.42 -1.92 -21.92
C SER A 374 31.84 -2.14 -20.47
N TYR A 375 33.13 -1.82 -20.18
CA TYR A 375 33.67 -1.95 -18.82
C TYR A 375 33.45 -0.69 -18.03
N SER A 376 32.53 -0.73 -17.07
CA SER A 376 32.26 0.41 -16.19
C SER A 376 33.18 0.38 -14.98
N MET A 377 34.06 1.39 -14.86
CA MET A 377 35.04 1.47 -13.78
C MET A 377 34.50 2.23 -12.56
N GLY A 378 33.70 3.23 -12.79
CA GLY A 378 33.21 4.13 -11.74
C GLY A 378 31.78 3.85 -11.25
N PHE A 379 31.04 3.00 -11.92
CA PHE A 379 29.67 2.67 -11.57
C PHE A 379 29.64 1.40 -10.72
N VAL A 380 29.22 1.54 -9.45
CA VAL A 380 29.07 0.45 -8.46
C VAL A 380 30.36 -0.40 -8.28
N GLY A 381 31.51 0.10 -8.69
CA GLY A 381 32.81 -0.57 -8.50
C GLY A 381 32.94 -1.94 -9.18
N MET A 382 32.34 -2.13 -10.34
CA MET A 382 32.12 -3.45 -10.96
C MET A 382 33.42 -4.19 -11.31
N GLN A 383 34.48 -3.51 -11.75
CA GLN A 383 35.68 -4.21 -12.22
C GLN A 383 36.63 -4.54 -11.07
N ILE A 384 37.16 -3.54 -10.39
CA ILE A 384 38.24 -3.71 -9.39
C ILE A 384 37.78 -4.51 -8.16
N PRO A 385 36.64 -4.21 -7.50
CA PRO A 385 36.20 -5.02 -6.36
C PRO A 385 35.90 -6.47 -6.74
N CYS A 386 35.24 -6.71 -7.88
CA CYS A 386 34.94 -8.07 -8.33
C CYS A 386 36.21 -8.85 -8.63
N ALA A 387 37.19 -8.22 -9.30
CA ALA A 387 38.51 -8.82 -9.57
C ALA A 387 39.26 -9.13 -8.27
N TYR A 388 39.22 -8.21 -7.30
CA TYR A 388 39.85 -8.43 -5.99
C TYR A 388 39.26 -9.63 -5.25
N TYR A 389 37.93 -9.75 -5.22
CA TYR A 389 37.31 -10.90 -4.57
C TYR A 389 37.61 -12.22 -5.28
N LEU A 390 37.62 -12.22 -6.59
CA LEU A 390 38.03 -13.41 -7.39
C LEU A 390 39.47 -13.80 -7.08
N TYR A 391 40.41 -12.82 -7.14
CA TYR A 391 41.81 -13.01 -6.82
C TYR A 391 42.02 -13.55 -5.42
N ARG A 392 41.41 -12.90 -4.42
CA ARG A 392 41.50 -13.28 -3.02
C ARG A 392 40.99 -14.70 -2.77
N LYS A 393 39.82 -15.06 -3.33
CA LYS A 393 39.29 -16.43 -3.22
C LYS A 393 40.18 -17.43 -3.89
N GLY A 394 40.77 -17.07 -5.03
CA GLY A 394 41.75 -17.90 -5.70
C GLY A 394 42.96 -18.24 -4.83
N LEU A 395 43.49 -17.25 -4.08
CA LEU A 395 44.57 -17.48 -3.11
C LEU A 395 44.12 -18.36 -1.94
N GLU A 396 42.95 -18.10 -1.38
CA GLU A 396 42.37 -18.84 -0.24
C GLU A 396 42.15 -20.34 -0.59
N THR A 397 41.75 -20.62 -1.81
CA THR A 397 41.38 -21.99 -2.26
C THR A 397 42.45 -22.67 -3.13
N ASN A 398 43.59 -22.01 -3.38
CA ASN A 398 44.62 -22.43 -4.33
C ASN A 398 44.06 -22.66 -5.76
N ASN A 399 43.08 -21.86 -6.17
CA ASN A 399 42.50 -21.88 -7.51
C ASN A 399 43.24 -20.87 -8.40
N SER A 400 44.18 -21.36 -9.21
CA SER A 400 45.00 -20.52 -10.08
C SER A 400 44.17 -19.80 -11.16
N ILE A 401 43.04 -20.38 -11.60
CA ILE A 401 42.17 -19.75 -12.60
C ILE A 401 41.58 -18.43 -12.04
N TYR A 402 41.11 -18.47 -10.81
CA TYR A 402 40.57 -17.29 -10.12
C TYR A 402 41.66 -16.26 -9.86
N THR A 403 42.82 -16.71 -9.40
CA THR A 403 43.99 -15.83 -9.18
C THR A 403 44.39 -15.13 -10.46
N ASP A 404 44.63 -15.89 -11.54
CA ASP A 404 45.09 -15.34 -12.82
C ASP A 404 44.10 -14.37 -13.46
N LYS A 405 42.79 -14.70 -13.41
CA LYS A 405 41.71 -13.83 -13.93
C LYS A 405 41.58 -12.53 -13.14
N GLY A 406 41.61 -12.61 -11.81
CA GLY A 406 41.58 -11.46 -10.96
C GLY A 406 42.81 -10.56 -11.14
N GLU A 407 44.02 -11.15 -11.15
CA GLU A 407 45.26 -10.42 -11.34
C GLU A 407 45.32 -9.68 -12.69
N GLN A 408 44.89 -10.31 -13.77
CA GLN A 408 44.85 -9.67 -15.09
C GLN A 408 43.99 -8.40 -15.11
N ILE A 409 42.85 -8.41 -14.42
CA ILE A 409 41.98 -7.21 -14.32
C ILE A 409 42.65 -6.16 -13.45
N LEU A 410 43.18 -6.55 -12.28
CA LEU A 410 43.84 -5.62 -11.36
C LEU A 410 45.06 -4.97 -12.03
N ASP A 411 45.92 -5.74 -12.69
CA ASP A 411 47.10 -5.20 -13.36
C ASP A 411 46.79 -4.28 -14.53
N PHE A 412 45.66 -4.53 -15.22
CA PHE A 412 45.28 -3.73 -16.38
C PHE A 412 44.59 -2.41 -15.99
N TRP A 413 43.76 -2.42 -14.92
CA TRP A 413 42.89 -1.30 -14.58
C TRP A 413 43.30 -0.51 -13.31
N ALA A 414 44.13 -1.07 -12.42
CA ALA A 414 44.64 -0.40 -11.23
C ALA A 414 46.00 0.27 -11.51
#